data_1a50ba9f1001061a609716de496b4acb
#
_entry.id   1a50ba9f1001061a609716de496b4acb
#
_cell.length_a   1.000
_cell.length_b   1.000
_cell.length_c   1.000
_cell.angle_alpha   90.00
_cell.angle_beta   90.00
_cell.angle_gamma   90.00
#
_symmetry.space_group_name_H-M   'P 1'
#
loop_
_entity.id
_entity.type
_entity.pdbx_description
1 polymer ?
#
loop_
_entity_poly.entity_id
_entity_poly.type
_entity_poly.pdbx_seq_one_letter_code
_entity_poly.pdbx_strand_id
1 'polypeptide(L)'
;MTKTLEKTKTCLNLIGGEWVKSNTGKTFTSYSPANQEEVIGSFADSDETDVKKAVDAAAKAFETWRKVPAPERAEIILRAGLLLEQHKESLAKDMTREMGKVLNEARGDVQEAIDMAKYAAGEGRRMFGMTVPAEMRNKFAMAVRAPLGVVGIITPWNFP
;
A
#
# COMPACT_ATOMS: atom_id res chain seq x y z
N MET A 1 32.22 26.30 2.67
CA MET A 1 31.00 25.95 3.44
C MET A 1 30.82 24.45 3.35
N THR A 2 31.10 23.74 4.42
CA THR A 2 30.98 22.27 4.48
C THR A 2 29.50 21.93 4.54
N LYS A 3 28.90 21.47 3.41
CA LYS A 3 27.55 20.89 3.42
C LYS A 3 27.60 19.69 4.37
N THR A 4 26.93 19.79 5.50
CA THR A 4 26.65 18.65 6.36
C THR A 4 25.89 17.65 5.52
N LEU A 5 26.51 16.50 5.18
CA LEU A 5 25.84 15.40 4.51
C LEU A 5 24.74 14.91 5.46
N GLU A 6 23.50 15.34 5.22
CA GLU A 6 22.36 14.69 5.85
C GLU A 6 22.47 13.18 5.58
N LYS A 7 22.41 12.41 6.65
CA LYS A 7 22.57 10.95 6.57
C LYS A 7 21.47 10.40 5.69
N THR A 8 21.79 9.95 4.48
CA THR A 8 20.83 9.39 3.52
C THR A 8 19.98 8.32 4.20
N LYS A 9 18.67 8.51 4.20
CA LYS A 9 17.72 7.56 4.80
C LYS A 9 17.78 6.24 4.06
N THR A 10 18.00 5.15 4.78
CA THR A 10 17.93 3.79 4.23
C THR A 10 16.51 3.24 4.44
N CYS A 11 15.85 2.90 3.35
CA CYS A 11 14.52 2.31 3.35
C CYS A 11 14.64 0.79 3.23
N LEU A 12 14.00 0.09 4.15
CA LEU A 12 14.02 -1.36 4.27
C LEU A 12 12.71 -1.96 3.75
N ASN A 13 12.69 -3.27 3.52
CA ASN A 13 11.47 -4.01 3.24
C ASN A 13 10.64 -4.18 4.51
N LEU A 14 9.32 -4.07 4.42
CA LEU A 14 8.41 -4.44 5.50
C LEU A 14 7.85 -5.84 5.22
N ILE A 15 8.33 -6.83 5.96
CA ILE A 15 7.91 -8.23 5.78
C ILE A 15 7.50 -8.81 7.15
N GLY A 16 6.29 -9.32 7.23
CA GLY A 16 5.78 -9.93 8.47
C GLY A 16 5.64 -8.95 9.66
N GLY A 17 5.55 -7.64 9.38
CA GLY A 17 5.48 -6.59 10.39
C GLY A 17 6.85 -6.05 10.84
N GLU A 18 7.95 -6.55 10.27
CA GLU A 18 9.32 -6.13 10.62
C GLU A 18 10.02 -5.46 9.44
N TRP A 19 10.87 -4.46 9.75
CA TRP A 19 11.71 -3.80 8.76
C TRP A 19 13.01 -4.58 8.58
N VAL A 20 13.18 -5.18 7.40
CA VAL A 20 14.30 -6.06 7.08
C VAL A 20 15.09 -5.57 5.86
N LYS A 21 16.39 -5.86 5.83
CA LYS A 21 17.23 -5.63 4.66
C LYS A 21 16.85 -6.58 3.54
N SER A 22 17.26 -6.25 2.29
CA SER A 22 17.20 -7.22 1.19
C SER A 22 18.02 -8.47 1.54
N ASN A 23 17.65 -9.59 0.96
CA ASN A 23 18.33 -10.89 1.14
C ASN A 23 19.83 -10.80 0.81
N THR A 24 20.18 -10.03 -0.20
CA THR A 24 21.56 -9.79 -0.61
C THR A 24 22.30 -8.76 0.26
N GLY A 25 21.58 -8.01 1.09
CA GLY A 25 22.09 -6.85 1.83
C GLY A 25 22.40 -5.63 0.96
N LYS A 26 22.16 -5.71 -0.36
CA LYS A 26 22.40 -4.62 -1.31
C LYS A 26 21.31 -3.55 -1.24
N THR A 27 21.68 -2.35 -1.66
CA THR A 27 20.76 -1.22 -1.83
C THR A 27 21.03 -0.51 -3.13
N PHE A 28 20.02 0.20 -3.65
CA PHE A 28 20.20 1.16 -4.73
C PHE A 28 19.83 2.56 -4.26
N THR A 29 20.39 3.56 -4.90
CA THR A 29 20.12 4.97 -4.56
C THR A 29 19.13 5.56 -5.55
N SER A 30 18.10 6.23 -5.03
CA SER A 30 17.15 7.01 -5.83
C SER A 30 17.51 8.48 -5.79
N TYR A 31 17.36 9.14 -6.94
CA TYR A 31 17.66 10.55 -7.13
C TYR A 31 16.42 11.29 -7.62
N SER A 32 16.29 12.56 -7.27
CA SER A 32 15.23 13.40 -7.80
C SER A 32 15.40 13.58 -9.33
N PRO A 33 14.37 13.31 -10.14
CA PRO A 33 14.46 13.51 -11.59
C PRO A 33 14.57 15.00 -11.97
N ALA A 34 14.09 15.90 -11.11
CA ALA A 34 14.19 17.34 -11.31
C ALA A 34 15.55 17.91 -10.88
N ASN A 35 16.28 17.23 -9.99
CA ASN A 35 17.61 17.61 -9.54
C ASN A 35 18.44 16.36 -9.23
N GLN A 36 19.20 15.90 -10.19
CA GLN A 36 19.98 14.65 -10.09
C GLN A 36 21.11 14.70 -9.04
N GLU A 37 21.42 15.86 -8.48
CA GLU A 37 22.33 15.97 -7.33
C GLU A 37 21.62 15.69 -5.99
N GLU A 38 20.28 15.69 -5.98
CA GLU A 38 19.50 15.42 -4.80
C GLU A 38 19.24 13.92 -4.63
N VAL A 39 19.82 13.35 -3.59
CA VAL A 39 19.55 11.97 -3.17
C VAL A 39 18.24 11.92 -2.40
N ILE A 40 17.28 11.11 -2.85
CA ILE A 40 16.00 10.87 -2.17
C ILE A 40 16.20 9.88 -1.02
N GLY A 41 16.91 8.78 -1.29
CA GLY A 41 17.16 7.76 -0.31
C GLY A 41 17.94 6.57 -0.89
N SER A 42 18.30 5.63 0.00
CA SER A 42 18.85 4.33 -0.35
C SER A 42 17.80 3.27 -0.05
N PHE A 43 17.48 2.42 -1.01
CA PHE A 43 16.38 1.46 -0.94
C PHE A 43 16.92 0.03 -1.02
N ALA A 44 16.25 -0.91 -0.36
CA ALA A 44 16.61 -2.33 -0.43
C ALA A 44 16.54 -2.83 -1.87
N ASP A 45 17.66 -3.38 -2.38
CA ASP A 45 17.74 -4.04 -3.69
C ASP A 45 17.30 -5.49 -3.53
N SER A 46 15.99 -5.71 -3.63
CA SER A 46 15.32 -6.97 -3.32
C SER A 46 15.40 -7.95 -4.49
N ASP A 47 15.49 -9.23 -4.17
CA ASP A 47 15.49 -10.33 -5.13
C ASP A 47 14.24 -11.22 -5.00
N GLU A 48 14.18 -12.29 -5.79
CA GLU A 48 13.09 -13.27 -5.76
C GLU A 48 12.89 -13.89 -4.37
N THR A 49 13.97 -14.06 -3.61
CA THR A 49 13.91 -14.61 -2.25
C THR A 49 13.16 -13.67 -1.31
N ASP A 50 13.33 -12.35 -1.45
CA ASP A 50 12.61 -11.35 -0.67
C ASP A 50 11.13 -11.34 -1.01
N VAL A 51 10.81 -11.41 -2.32
CA VAL A 51 9.43 -11.52 -2.79
C VAL A 51 8.77 -12.78 -2.23
N LYS A 52 9.46 -13.92 -2.28
CA LYS A 52 8.94 -15.17 -1.72
C LYS A 52 8.65 -15.05 -0.22
N LYS A 53 9.58 -14.48 0.56
CA LYS A 53 9.38 -14.24 2.00
C LYS A 53 8.16 -13.35 2.26
N ALA A 54 7.97 -12.29 1.47
CA ALA A 54 6.83 -11.40 1.60
C ALA A 54 5.50 -12.12 1.29
N VAL A 55 5.46 -12.91 0.21
CA VAL A 55 4.28 -13.70 -0.16
C VAL A 55 3.97 -14.75 0.93
N ASP A 56 4.97 -15.48 1.42
CA ASP A 56 4.79 -16.48 2.47
C ASP A 56 4.26 -15.84 3.77
N ALA A 57 4.78 -14.67 4.16
CA ALA A 57 4.30 -13.92 5.31
C ALA A 57 2.85 -13.45 5.13
N ALA A 58 2.51 -12.95 3.95
CA ALA A 58 1.15 -12.51 3.63
C ALA A 58 0.17 -13.70 3.60
N ALA A 59 0.56 -14.84 3.03
CA ALA A 59 -0.24 -16.05 3.01
C ALA A 59 -0.51 -16.57 4.43
N LYS A 60 0.49 -16.56 5.29
CA LYS A 60 0.33 -16.93 6.71
C LYS A 60 -0.62 -15.97 7.43
N ALA A 61 -0.48 -14.67 7.23
CA ALA A 61 -1.35 -13.66 7.83
C ALA A 61 -2.79 -13.78 7.34
N PHE A 62 -3.00 -14.17 6.08
CA PHE A 62 -4.32 -14.34 5.49
C PHE A 62 -5.18 -15.36 6.25
N GLU A 63 -4.61 -16.41 6.83
CA GLU A 63 -5.35 -17.44 7.57
C GLU A 63 -6.14 -16.89 8.76
N THR A 64 -5.65 -15.83 9.38
CA THR A 64 -6.32 -15.13 10.48
C THR A 64 -7.07 -13.90 10.00
N TRP A 65 -6.47 -13.10 9.11
CA TRP A 65 -7.03 -11.87 8.60
C TRP A 65 -8.37 -12.07 7.89
N ARG A 66 -8.53 -13.14 7.10
CA ARG A 66 -9.79 -13.47 6.43
C ARG A 66 -10.96 -13.71 7.39
N LYS A 67 -10.68 -14.04 8.64
CA LYS A 67 -11.69 -14.31 9.69
C LYS A 67 -12.08 -13.07 10.48
N VAL A 68 -11.32 -12.00 10.37
CA VAL A 68 -11.65 -10.71 10.99
C VAL A 68 -12.90 -10.15 10.31
N PRO A 69 -13.93 -9.71 11.05
CA PRO A 69 -15.13 -9.12 10.48
C PRO A 69 -14.82 -7.97 9.52
N ALA A 70 -15.51 -7.89 8.39
CA ALA A 70 -15.27 -6.85 7.39
C ALA A 70 -15.34 -5.42 7.94
N PRO A 71 -16.29 -5.07 8.86
CA PRO A 71 -16.29 -3.76 9.50
C PRO A 71 -15.02 -3.44 10.30
N GLU A 72 -14.46 -4.41 11.02
CA GLU A 72 -13.23 -4.22 11.79
C GLU A 72 -12.02 -3.97 10.88
N ARG A 73 -11.93 -4.70 9.78
CA ARG A 73 -10.90 -4.45 8.76
C ARG A 73 -11.04 -3.08 8.13
N ALA A 74 -12.29 -2.65 7.88
CA ALA A 74 -12.61 -1.33 7.35
C ALA A 74 -12.19 -0.18 8.28
N GLU A 75 -12.31 -0.36 9.60
CA GLU A 75 -11.84 0.63 10.58
C GLU A 75 -10.32 0.86 10.51
N ILE A 76 -9.54 -0.15 10.16
CA ILE A 76 -8.09 -0.01 9.95
C ILE A 76 -7.82 0.84 8.72
N ILE A 77 -8.55 0.58 7.61
CA ILE A 77 -8.43 1.38 6.39
C ILE A 77 -8.86 2.83 6.62
N LEU A 78 -9.94 3.04 7.37
CA LEU A 78 -10.38 4.40 7.72
C LEU A 78 -9.30 5.17 8.49
N ARG A 79 -8.70 4.53 9.50
CA ARG A 79 -7.60 5.14 10.27
C ARG A 79 -6.39 5.44 9.39
N ALA A 80 -6.05 4.55 8.44
CA ALA A 80 -5.00 4.81 7.45
C ALA A 80 -5.34 6.05 6.61
N GLY A 81 -6.58 6.18 6.11
CA GLY A 81 -7.03 7.36 5.36
C GLY A 81 -6.93 8.66 6.17
N LEU A 82 -7.28 8.63 7.46
CA LEU A 82 -7.13 9.80 8.34
C LEU A 82 -5.66 10.17 8.58
N LEU A 83 -4.76 9.20 8.66
CA LEU A 83 -3.32 9.45 8.75
C LEU A 83 -2.77 10.04 7.44
N LEU A 84 -3.20 9.54 6.28
CA LEU A 84 -2.85 10.15 4.99
C LEU A 84 -3.29 11.62 4.93
N GLU A 85 -4.50 11.94 5.40
CA GLU A 85 -5.02 13.31 5.46
C GLU A 85 -4.16 14.22 6.35
N GLN A 86 -3.77 13.74 7.53
CA GLN A 86 -2.87 14.49 8.45
C GLN A 86 -1.49 14.74 7.84
N HIS A 87 -0.99 13.83 7.02
CA HIS A 87 0.34 13.90 6.40
C HIS A 87 0.31 14.35 4.94
N LYS A 88 -0.85 14.82 4.43
CA LYS A 88 -1.04 15.14 3.02
C LYS A 88 0.06 16.02 2.44
N GLU A 89 0.41 17.10 3.10
CA GLU A 89 1.39 18.06 2.57
C GLU A 89 2.82 17.47 2.54
N SER A 90 3.21 16.68 3.52
CA SER A 90 4.52 16.01 3.52
C SER A 90 4.61 14.93 2.45
N LEU A 91 3.56 14.12 2.30
CA LEU A 91 3.48 13.08 1.28
C LEU A 91 3.51 13.67 -0.14
N ALA A 92 2.77 14.77 -0.38
CA ALA A 92 2.80 15.46 -1.67
C ALA A 92 4.20 16.02 -2.01
N LYS A 93 4.93 16.54 -1.02
CA LYS A 93 6.32 16.99 -1.21
C LYS A 93 7.26 15.82 -1.52
N ASP A 94 7.13 14.71 -0.79
CA ASP A 94 7.92 13.51 -1.04
C ASP A 94 7.66 12.94 -2.43
N MET A 95 6.39 12.90 -2.86
CA MET A 95 5.99 12.50 -4.20
C MET A 95 6.60 13.43 -5.29
N THR A 96 6.52 14.75 -5.10
CA THR A 96 7.14 15.72 -6.01
C THR A 96 8.64 15.50 -6.14
N ARG A 97 9.33 15.24 -5.05
CA ARG A 97 10.78 15.00 -5.03
C ARG A 97 11.14 13.68 -5.72
N GLU A 98 10.34 12.64 -5.49
CA GLU A 98 10.63 11.28 -5.96
C GLU A 98 10.33 11.12 -7.46
N MET A 99 9.20 11.64 -7.96
CA MET A 99 8.79 11.43 -9.34
C MET A 99 8.87 12.67 -10.24
N GLY A 100 9.08 13.86 -9.67
CA GLY A 100 9.26 15.11 -10.43
C GLY A 100 7.98 15.83 -10.85
N LYS A 101 6.78 15.36 -10.44
CA LYS A 101 5.53 16.07 -10.76
C LYS A 101 5.40 17.36 -9.95
N VAL A 102 4.64 18.32 -10.48
CA VAL A 102 4.41 19.59 -9.76
C VAL A 102 3.62 19.36 -8.47
N LEU A 103 3.96 20.11 -7.42
CA LEU A 103 3.40 19.91 -6.08
C LEU A 103 1.86 20.00 -6.04
N ASN A 104 1.26 20.79 -6.90
CA ASN A 104 -0.20 20.92 -6.95
C ASN A 104 -0.88 19.64 -7.44
N GLU A 105 -0.30 18.95 -8.43
CA GLU A 105 -0.77 17.64 -8.88
C GLU A 105 -0.52 16.56 -7.84
N ALA A 106 0.67 16.55 -7.20
CA ALA A 106 0.98 15.63 -6.12
C ALA A 106 -0.02 15.74 -4.94
N ARG A 107 -0.48 16.95 -4.62
CA ARG A 107 -1.56 17.16 -3.63
C ARG A 107 -2.88 16.54 -4.08
N GLY A 108 -3.16 16.56 -5.37
CA GLY A 108 -4.32 15.90 -5.97
C GLY A 108 -4.25 14.39 -5.81
N ASP A 109 -3.13 13.78 -6.16
CA ASP A 109 -2.92 12.33 -6.05
C ASP A 109 -3.05 11.83 -4.60
N VAL A 110 -2.46 12.56 -3.65
CA VAL A 110 -2.62 12.23 -2.22
C VAL A 110 -4.08 12.39 -1.78
N GLN A 111 -4.82 13.38 -2.33
CA GLN A 111 -6.25 13.51 -2.05
C GLN A 111 -7.03 12.30 -2.56
N GLU A 112 -6.75 11.82 -3.76
CA GLU A 112 -7.40 10.62 -4.30
C GLU A 112 -7.12 9.38 -3.42
N ALA A 113 -5.90 9.22 -2.91
CA ALA A 113 -5.58 8.14 -1.99
C ALA A 113 -6.39 8.23 -0.68
N ILE A 114 -6.58 9.45 -0.15
CA ILE A 114 -7.41 9.70 1.04
C ILE A 114 -8.88 9.35 0.76
N ASP A 115 -9.41 9.81 -0.37
CA ASP A 115 -10.81 9.59 -0.73
C ASP A 115 -11.08 8.12 -1.01
N MET A 116 -10.15 7.43 -1.68
CA MET A 116 -10.24 5.99 -1.92
C MET A 116 -10.17 5.18 -0.62
N ALA A 117 -9.33 5.55 0.33
CA ALA A 117 -9.28 4.91 1.64
C ALA A 117 -10.62 5.07 2.40
N LYS A 118 -11.20 6.28 2.38
CA LYS A 118 -12.52 6.55 2.98
C LYS A 118 -13.64 5.76 2.28
N TYR A 119 -13.61 5.70 0.94
CA TYR A 119 -14.55 4.92 0.15
C TYR A 119 -14.44 3.42 0.47
N ALA A 120 -13.24 2.84 0.43
CA ALA A 120 -13.01 1.44 0.70
C ALA A 120 -13.41 1.05 2.14
N ALA A 121 -13.18 1.94 3.11
CA ALA A 121 -13.64 1.74 4.48
C ALA A 121 -15.18 1.65 4.57
N GLY A 122 -15.91 2.45 3.78
CA GLY A 122 -17.37 2.37 3.67
C GLY A 122 -17.87 1.03 3.14
N GLU A 123 -17.13 0.40 2.23
CA GLU A 123 -17.49 -0.90 1.66
C GLU A 123 -17.45 -2.05 2.69
N GLY A 124 -16.68 -1.93 3.78
CA GLY A 124 -16.64 -2.93 4.83
C GLY A 124 -18.00 -3.23 5.48
N ARG A 125 -18.95 -2.28 5.40
CA ARG A 125 -20.33 -2.46 5.88
C ARG A 125 -21.33 -2.72 4.75
N ARG A 126 -20.90 -2.76 3.49
CA ARG A 126 -21.74 -2.93 2.30
C ARG A 126 -21.35 -4.13 1.44
N MET A 127 -20.64 -5.09 2.03
CA MET A 127 -20.24 -6.33 1.34
C MET A 127 -21.41 -7.30 1.26
N PHE A 128 -22.50 -6.86 0.61
CA PHE A 128 -23.71 -7.67 0.45
C PHE A 128 -23.46 -8.84 -0.51
N GLY A 129 -24.16 -9.94 -0.27
CA GLY A 129 -24.40 -11.01 -1.21
C GLY A 129 -25.72 -10.83 -1.95
N MET A 130 -26.10 -11.84 -2.70
CA MET A 130 -27.40 -11.91 -3.39
C MET A 130 -28.02 -13.27 -3.15
N THR A 131 -29.34 -13.30 -2.99
CA THR A 131 -30.14 -14.52 -3.10
C THR A 131 -30.78 -14.56 -4.47
N VAL A 132 -30.79 -15.73 -5.10
CA VAL A 132 -31.35 -15.92 -6.44
C VAL A 132 -32.33 -17.08 -6.45
N PRO A 133 -33.40 -17.04 -7.29
CA PRO A 133 -34.28 -18.18 -7.48
C PRO A 133 -33.51 -19.41 -7.96
N ALA A 134 -33.91 -20.57 -7.48
CA ALA A 134 -33.40 -21.84 -7.96
C ALA A 134 -34.49 -22.56 -8.77
N GLU A 135 -34.15 -23.16 -9.89
CA GLU A 135 -35.08 -23.94 -10.71
C GLU A 135 -35.48 -25.27 -10.05
N MET A 136 -34.62 -25.78 -9.17
CA MET A 136 -34.87 -27.05 -8.48
C MET A 136 -35.71 -26.85 -7.21
N ARG A 137 -36.63 -27.76 -6.95
CA ARG A 137 -37.42 -27.77 -5.71
C ARG A 137 -36.50 -27.97 -4.50
N ASN A 138 -36.83 -27.32 -3.39
CA ASN A 138 -36.10 -27.41 -2.10
C ASN A 138 -34.62 -27.00 -2.20
N LYS A 139 -34.28 -26.13 -3.14
CA LYS A 139 -32.95 -25.52 -3.29
C LYS A 139 -33.00 -24.03 -2.97
N PHE A 140 -32.00 -23.57 -2.25
CA PHE A 140 -31.71 -22.17 -2.02
C PHE A 140 -30.38 -21.82 -2.66
N ALA A 141 -30.32 -20.77 -3.42
CA ALA A 141 -29.11 -20.31 -4.07
C ALA A 141 -28.74 -18.91 -3.62
N MET A 142 -27.47 -18.69 -3.33
CA MET A 142 -26.94 -17.39 -2.97
C MET A 142 -25.54 -17.18 -3.53
N ALA A 143 -25.22 -15.93 -3.81
CA ALA A 143 -23.85 -15.47 -4.02
C ALA A 143 -23.34 -14.76 -2.76
N VAL A 144 -22.12 -15.07 -2.36
CA VAL A 144 -21.45 -14.44 -1.22
C VAL A 144 -20.12 -13.84 -1.65
N ARG A 145 -19.71 -12.76 -1.01
CA ARG A 145 -18.38 -12.17 -1.23
C ARG A 145 -17.33 -13.04 -0.56
N ALA A 146 -16.28 -13.40 -1.31
CA ALA A 146 -15.14 -14.14 -0.81
C ALA A 146 -13.86 -13.35 -1.09
N PRO A 147 -12.84 -13.42 -0.19
CA PRO A 147 -11.58 -12.75 -0.41
C PRO A 147 -10.79 -13.41 -1.54
N LEU A 148 -10.04 -12.61 -2.30
CA LEU A 148 -9.12 -13.10 -3.35
C LEU A 148 -7.87 -13.77 -2.74
N GLY A 149 -7.46 -13.36 -1.55
CA GLY A 149 -6.24 -13.83 -0.91
C GLY A 149 -5.10 -12.83 -1.04
N VAL A 150 -3.89 -13.33 -1.23
CA VAL A 150 -2.70 -12.50 -1.45
C VAL A 150 -2.73 -11.94 -2.86
N VAL A 151 -2.49 -10.65 -2.99
CA VAL A 151 -2.43 -9.94 -4.29
C VAL A 151 -1.09 -9.22 -4.43
N GLY A 152 -0.57 -9.17 -5.64
CA GLY A 152 0.56 -8.32 -6.01
C GLY A 152 0.05 -6.98 -6.52
N ILE A 153 0.65 -5.89 -6.03
CA ILE A 153 0.31 -4.53 -6.46
C ILE A 153 1.58 -3.86 -6.96
N ILE A 154 1.52 -3.28 -8.15
CA ILE A 154 2.57 -2.42 -8.71
C ILE A 154 1.92 -1.08 -9.00
N THR A 155 2.27 -0.07 -8.22
CA THR A 155 1.78 1.29 -8.45
C THR A 155 2.42 1.87 -9.71
N PRO A 156 1.66 2.57 -10.57
CA PRO A 156 2.22 3.20 -11.75
C PRO A 156 3.01 4.45 -11.36
N TRP A 157 3.98 4.80 -12.19
CA TRP A 157 4.86 5.95 -11.97
C TRP A 157 4.16 7.31 -11.94
N ASN A 158 2.95 7.42 -12.44
CA ASN A 158 2.16 8.66 -12.45
C ASN A 158 1.26 8.82 -11.21
N PHE A 159 1.06 7.74 -10.46
CA PHE A 159 0.41 7.68 -9.15
C PHE A 159 1.23 6.78 -8.22
N PRO A 160 2.41 7.23 -7.80
CA PRO A 160 3.36 6.43 -7.02
C PRO A 160 2.87 6.13 -5.59
#